data_6c0d75b2ad85237ca2942eccf9808b19
#
_entry.id   6c0d75b2ad85237ca2942eccf9808b19
#
_cell.length_a   1.000
_cell.length_b   1.000
_cell.length_c   1.000
_cell.angle_alpha   90.00
_cell.angle_beta   90.00
_cell.angle_gamma   90.00
#
_symmetry.space_group_name_H-M   'P 1'
#
loop_
_entity.id
_entity.type
_entity.pdbx_description
1 polymer ?
#
loop_
_entity_poly.entity_id
_entity_poly.type
_entity_poly.pdbx_seq_one_letter_code
_entity_poly.pdbx_strand_id
1 'polypeptide(L)'
;MKRFFKFTIPSILSMWVFALYTMVDGYFVSNYVGELEFSAVNISMPVITSFFAIGILLSIGTQSKVGMCLGRKENYKANSVFSTAVMGAIIIGLIFCLFIYLFLDRIVILLGASGQTINYVNEYLRVIIPFGVFFILSYQLEILVKIDGSPHISAISVTMAAISNILLDYLFIVVFHLGVSGAAIATGIAQTISTVAFLSHFLRKKGRLKFVRYLNFSILKKTIPLGIGDAIAEIALGFTVFLFNTNLLKIYGHSALVAYTVISYISVFISVTMTGVAQGLAPIFSYDYGQRNYKRIKKYVEIGIVSIVLIGGFFIIIANYFSKPIVDLFLDENSQILKETMNALKRYAWAYPFVGLNGLLITFFASLAKGRIATVLSILRTPILISIVMFFTVKFLPDHMIWYVLAFSEALVFPIGFYFLIRYIVSPLKNKI
;
A
#
# COMPACT_ATOMS: atom_id res chain seq x y z
N MET A 1 -21.96 6.26 -12.06
CA MET A 1 -21.14 5.13 -12.53
C MET A 1 -19.92 5.59 -13.33
N LYS A 2 -20.01 6.42 -14.40
CA LYS A 2 -18.84 6.85 -15.21
C LYS A 2 -17.67 7.42 -14.38
N ARG A 3 -17.94 8.28 -13.38
CA ARG A 3 -16.90 8.87 -12.51
C ARG A 3 -16.24 7.82 -11.61
N PHE A 4 -16.99 6.85 -11.09
CA PHE A 4 -16.44 5.73 -10.33
C PHE A 4 -15.42 4.94 -11.17
N PHE A 5 -15.84 4.41 -12.31
CA PHE A 5 -14.94 3.62 -13.16
C PHE A 5 -13.75 4.43 -13.69
N LYS A 6 -13.94 5.72 -13.99
CA LYS A 6 -12.85 6.61 -14.44
C LYS A 6 -11.70 6.66 -13.43
N PHE A 7 -11.98 6.62 -12.13
CA PHE A 7 -10.95 6.72 -11.09
C PHE A 7 -10.51 5.35 -10.58
N THR A 8 -11.44 4.41 -10.43
CA THR A 8 -11.16 3.13 -9.79
C THR A 8 -10.40 2.18 -10.71
N ILE A 9 -10.77 2.06 -11.99
CA ILE A 9 -10.06 1.16 -12.92
C ILE A 9 -8.58 1.52 -13.07
N PRO A 10 -8.19 2.78 -13.37
CA PRO A 10 -6.77 3.12 -13.43
C PRO A 10 -6.03 2.92 -12.11
N SER A 11 -6.70 3.14 -10.96
CA SER A 11 -6.08 2.90 -9.65
C SER A 11 -5.83 1.42 -9.39
N ILE A 12 -6.75 0.53 -9.75
CA ILE A 12 -6.56 -0.92 -9.66
C ILE A 12 -5.42 -1.35 -10.58
N LEU A 13 -5.41 -0.88 -11.83
CA LEU A 13 -4.36 -1.20 -12.79
C LEU A 13 -2.98 -0.75 -12.30
N SER A 14 -2.85 0.46 -11.74
CA SER A 14 -1.59 0.92 -11.14
C SER A 14 -1.12 -0.01 -10.03
N MET A 15 -2.03 -0.44 -9.15
CA MET A 15 -1.71 -1.34 -8.05
C MET A 15 -1.30 -2.74 -8.53
N TRP A 16 -1.98 -3.28 -9.55
CA TRP A 16 -1.61 -4.57 -10.16
C TRP A 16 -0.23 -4.51 -10.82
N VAL A 17 0.03 -3.47 -11.59
CA VAL A 17 1.34 -3.29 -12.25
C VAL A 17 2.44 -3.16 -11.19
N PHE A 18 2.20 -2.40 -10.12
CA PHE A 18 3.13 -2.28 -8.99
C PHE A 18 3.44 -3.64 -8.35
N ALA A 19 2.41 -4.45 -8.05
CA ALA A 19 2.60 -5.76 -7.46
C ALA A 19 3.34 -6.73 -8.41
N LEU A 20 3.00 -6.71 -9.69
CA LEU A 20 3.62 -7.59 -10.68
C LEU A 20 5.10 -7.26 -10.89
N TYR A 21 5.47 -5.99 -11.06
CA TYR A 21 6.88 -5.69 -11.27
C TYR A 21 7.74 -5.99 -10.04
N THR A 22 7.20 -5.83 -8.83
CA THR A 22 7.92 -6.22 -7.59
C THR A 22 8.20 -7.73 -7.54
N MET A 23 7.26 -8.54 -8.04
CA MET A 23 7.47 -10.00 -8.17
C MET A 23 8.53 -10.34 -9.21
N VAL A 24 8.54 -9.62 -10.34
CA VAL A 24 9.53 -9.83 -11.41
C VAL A 24 10.94 -9.40 -10.97
N ASP A 25 11.06 -8.28 -10.25
CA ASP A 25 12.32 -7.83 -9.65
C ASP A 25 12.90 -8.91 -8.71
N GLY A 26 12.07 -9.45 -7.79
CA GLY A 26 12.46 -10.57 -6.94
C GLY A 26 12.88 -11.82 -7.72
N TYR A 27 12.23 -12.13 -8.85
CA TYR A 27 12.60 -13.22 -9.72
C TYR A 27 14.00 -13.03 -10.34
N PHE A 28 14.32 -11.84 -10.83
CA PHE A 28 15.65 -11.56 -11.38
C PHE A 28 16.76 -11.72 -10.31
N VAL A 29 16.54 -11.15 -9.13
CA VAL A 29 17.54 -11.24 -8.05
C VAL A 29 17.72 -12.70 -7.62
N SER A 30 16.65 -13.44 -7.38
CA SER A 30 16.74 -14.83 -6.89
C SER A 30 17.40 -15.80 -7.90
N ASN A 31 17.16 -15.62 -9.20
CA ASN A 31 17.63 -16.56 -10.22
C ASN A 31 18.97 -16.19 -10.84
N TYR A 32 19.36 -14.93 -10.85
CA TYR A 32 20.55 -14.47 -11.57
C TYR A 32 21.64 -13.85 -10.69
N VAL A 33 21.31 -13.51 -9.43
CA VAL A 33 22.32 -12.92 -8.52
C VAL A 33 22.78 -13.97 -7.51
N GLY A 34 21.87 -14.51 -6.71
CA GLY A 34 22.18 -15.56 -5.74
C GLY A 34 21.26 -15.53 -4.50
N GLU A 35 21.31 -16.59 -3.71
CA GLU A 35 20.46 -16.75 -2.52
C GLU A 35 20.83 -15.78 -1.38
N LEU A 36 22.12 -15.54 -1.18
CA LEU A 36 22.61 -14.61 -0.15
C LEU A 36 22.23 -13.16 -0.50
N GLU A 37 22.38 -12.82 -1.76
CA GLU A 37 22.04 -11.52 -2.33
C GLU A 37 20.54 -11.27 -2.28
N PHE A 38 19.74 -12.28 -2.63
CA PHE A 38 18.28 -12.22 -2.50
C PHE A 38 17.86 -12.02 -1.04
N SER A 39 18.53 -12.73 -0.10
CA SER A 39 18.31 -12.51 1.32
C SER A 39 18.67 -11.08 1.75
N ALA A 40 19.77 -10.52 1.23
CA ALA A 40 20.18 -9.15 1.52
C ALA A 40 19.17 -8.10 1.03
N VAL A 41 18.60 -8.27 -0.18
CA VAL A 41 17.51 -7.42 -0.68
C VAL A 41 16.31 -7.49 0.26
N ASN A 42 15.91 -8.69 0.69
CA ASN A 42 14.80 -8.85 1.64
C ASN A 42 15.07 -8.19 3.00
N ILE A 43 16.30 -8.32 3.54
CA ILE A 43 16.72 -7.63 4.78
C ILE A 43 16.62 -6.10 4.61
N SER A 44 16.84 -5.59 3.39
CA SER A 44 16.79 -4.15 3.07
C SER A 44 15.37 -3.61 2.91
N MET A 45 14.35 -4.47 2.75
CA MET A 45 12.96 -4.06 2.50
C MET A 45 12.37 -3.08 3.52
N PRO A 46 12.66 -3.14 4.84
CA PRO A 46 12.15 -2.15 5.78
C PRO A 46 12.58 -0.71 5.47
N VAL A 47 13.77 -0.50 4.90
CA VAL A 47 14.23 0.83 4.48
C VAL A 47 13.39 1.31 3.29
N ILE A 48 13.16 0.45 2.29
CA ILE A 48 12.34 0.77 1.11
C ILE A 48 10.89 1.06 1.51
N THR A 49 10.31 0.21 2.35
CA THR A 49 8.96 0.41 2.90
C THR A 49 8.85 1.74 3.67
N SER A 50 9.92 2.17 4.34
CA SER A 50 9.92 3.46 5.04
C SER A 50 9.84 4.66 4.09
N PHE A 51 10.44 4.60 2.89
CA PHE A 51 10.26 5.63 1.85
C PHE A 51 8.80 5.69 1.39
N PHE A 52 8.18 4.54 1.14
CA PHE A 52 6.75 4.48 0.78
C PHE A 52 5.86 4.99 1.92
N ALA A 53 6.13 4.60 3.17
CA ALA A 53 5.37 5.06 4.33
C ALA A 53 5.41 6.59 4.48
N ILE A 54 6.58 7.23 4.25
CA ILE A 54 6.70 8.69 4.24
C ILE A 54 5.91 9.28 3.05
N GLY A 55 6.00 8.67 1.87
CA GLY A 55 5.21 9.07 0.71
C GLY A 55 3.70 9.02 0.99
N ILE A 56 3.21 7.93 1.59
CA ILE A 56 1.82 7.75 2.03
C ILE A 56 1.42 8.84 3.03
N LEU A 57 2.23 9.00 4.08
CA LEU A 57 2.01 9.99 5.15
C LEU A 57 1.76 11.39 4.59
N LEU A 58 2.59 11.82 3.64
CA LEU A 58 2.53 13.14 3.04
C LEU A 58 1.40 13.26 1.99
N SER A 59 1.18 12.21 1.21
CA SER A 59 0.23 12.24 0.09
C SER A 59 -1.23 12.22 0.53
N ILE A 60 -1.61 11.36 1.46
CA ILE A 60 -3.02 11.19 1.88
C ILE A 60 -3.59 12.47 2.47
N GLY A 61 -2.84 13.10 3.39
CA GLY A 61 -3.27 14.38 3.96
C GLY A 61 -3.32 15.52 2.95
N THR A 62 -2.37 15.55 2.03
CA THR A 62 -2.34 16.53 0.94
C THR A 62 -3.54 16.33 0.01
N GLN A 63 -3.82 15.10 -0.43
CA GLN A 63 -4.97 14.75 -1.26
C GLN A 63 -6.28 15.20 -0.62
N SER A 64 -6.45 14.92 0.67
CA SER A 64 -7.65 15.33 1.43
C SER A 64 -7.84 16.86 1.39
N LYS A 65 -6.81 17.62 1.70
CA LYS A 65 -6.87 19.10 1.70
C LYS A 65 -7.04 19.69 0.32
N VAL A 66 -6.27 19.23 -0.65
CA VAL A 66 -6.36 19.66 -2.06
C VAL A 66 -7.76 19.38 -2.60
N GLY A 67 -8.28 18.16 -2.38
CA GLY A 67 -9.62 17.77 -2.84
C GLY A 67 -10.70 18.67 -2.27
N MET A 68 -10.67 18.97 -0.97
CA MET A 68 -11.61 19.89 -0.34
C MET A 68 -11.51 21.31 -0.88
N CYS A 69 -10.30 21.83 -1.10
CA CYS A 69 -10.10 23.16 -1.68
C CYS A 69 -10.64 23.23 -3.12
N LEU A 70 -10.35 22.22 -3.94
CA LEU A 70 -10.89 22.12 -5.30
C LEU A 70 -12.43 22.00 -5.30
N GLY A 71 -12.99 21.24 -4.36
CA GLY A 71 -14.44 21.13 -4.19
C GLY A 71 -15.11 22.47 -3.83
N ARG A 72 -14.43 23.30 -3.04
CA ARG A 72 -14.88 24.67 -2.66
C ARG A 72 -14.56 25.72 -3.74
N LYS A 73 -13.93 25.33 -4.85
CA LYS A 73 -13.42 26.24 -5.89
C LYS A 73 -12.31 27.20 -5.40
N GLU A 74 -11.61 26.85 -4.31
CA GLU A 74 -10.49 27.60 -3.74
C GLU A 74 -9.17 27.19 -4.45
N ASN A 75 -9.07 27.43 -5.74
CA ASN A 75 -7.96 26.92 -6.58
C ASN A 75 -6.57 27.41 -6.12
N TYR A 76 -6.47 28.67 -5.69
CA TYR A 76 -5.19 29.20 -5.20
C TYR A 76 -4.70 28.46 -3.94
N LYS A 77 -5.61 28.19 -2.98
CA LYS A 77 -5.28 27.41 -1.79
C LYS A 77 -4.91 25.98 -2.14
N ALA A 78 -5.64 25.35 -3.08
CA ALA A 78 -5.32 24.01 -3.57
C ALA A 78 -3.88 23.95 -4.12
N ASN A 79 -3.51 24.94 -4.94
CA ASN A 79 -2.17 25.06 -5.52
C ASN A 79 -1.08 25.32 -4.47
N SER A 80 -1.35 26.15 -3.45
CA SER A 80 -0.43 26.38 -2.34
C SER A 80 -0.23 25.11 -1.51
N VAL A 81 -1.30 24.36 -1.18
CA VAL A 81 -1.21 23.06 -0.48
C VAL A 81 -0.38 22.07 -1.30
N PHE A 82 -0.66 21.94 -2.59
CA PHE A 82 0.05 21.09 -3.52
C PHE A 82 1.56 21.42 -3.57
N SER A 83 1.90 22.68 -3.86
CA SER A 83 3.30 23.13 -4.00
C SER A 83 4.07 22.97 -2.69
N THR A 84 3.45 23.31 -1.55
CA THR A 84 4.06 23.15 -0.22
C THR A 84 4.30 21.67 0.10
N ALA A 85 3.37 20.80 -0.23
CA ALA A 85 3.49 19.38 0.07
C ALA A 85 4.58 18.71 -0.79
N VAL A 86 4.69 19.06 -2.07
CA VAL A 86 5.76 18.54 -2.94
C VAL A 86 7.13 19.03 -2.45
N MET A 87 7.27 20.31 -2.13
CA MET A 87 8.52 20.83 -1.55
C MET A 87 8.83 20.19 -0.20
N GLY A 88 7.82 20.01 0.65
CA GLY A 88 7.95 19.32 1.93
C GLY A 88 8.43 17.88 1.76
N ALA A 89 7.94 17.17 0.75
CA ALA A 89 8.36 15.80 0.46
C ALA A 89 9.83 15.75 0.01
N ILE A 90 10.28 16.71 -0.79
CA ILE A 90 11.69 16.83 -1.19
C ILE A 90 12.57 17.04 0.04
N ILE A 91 12.22 18.02 0.89
CA ILE A 91 13.01 18.36 2.08
C ILE A 91 13.05 17.19 3.07
N ILE A 92 11.89 16.63 3.40
CA ILE A 92 11.79 15.50 4.34
C ILE A 92 12.51 14.29 3.77
N GLY A 93 12.35 14.01 2.47
CA GLY A 93 13.00 12.91 1.79
C GLY A 93 14.53 13.04 1.79
N LEU A 94 15.06 14.23 1.50
CA LEU A 94 16.51 14.48 1.53
C LEU A 94 17.07 14.32 2.95
N ILE A 95 16.39 14.86 3.97
CA ILE A 95 16.80 14.71 5.37
C ILE A 95 16.78 13.25 5.77
N PHE A 96 15.75 12.51 5.39
CA PHE A 96 15.59 11.09 5.72
C PHE A 96 16.66 10.23 5.03
N CYS A 97 16.89 10.45 3.73
CA CYS A 97 17.96 9.76 2.99
C CYS A 97 19.34 10.05 3.61
N LEU A 98 19.63 11.32 3.96
CA LEU A 98 20.87 11.69 4.61
C LEU A 98 21.00 11.00 5.98
N PHE A 99 19.92 10.97 6.77
CA PHE A 99 19.92 10.28 8.07
C PHE A 99 20.25 8.79 7.90
N ILE A 100 19.56 8.08 6.98
CA ILE A 100 19.84 6.65 6.77
C ILE A 100 21.28 6.46 6.27
N TYR A 101 21.76 7.31 5.37
CA TYR A 101 23.11 7.19 4.81
C TYR A 101 24.20 7.39 5.88
N LEU A 102 24.03 8.36 6.77
CA LEU A 102 24.99 8.62 7.88
C LEU A 102 25.01 7.51 8.92
N PHE A 103 23.88 6.83 9.15
CA PHE A 103 23.77 5.75 10.14
C PHE A 103 23.69 4.35 9.51
N LEU A 104 24.09 4.22 8.23
CA LEU A 104 23.89 3.03 7.42
C LEU A 104 24.40 1.75 8.10
N ASP A 105 25.65 1.75 8.58
CA ASP A 105 26.26 0.55 9.18
C ASP A 105 25.50 0.09 10.45
N ARG A 106 24.98 1.03 11.24
CA ARG A 106 24.14 0.70 12.40
C ARG A 106 22.77 0.16 11.99
N ILE A 107 22.18 0.76 10.96
CA ILE A 107 20.88 0.33 10.43
C ILE A 107 20.99 -1.07 9.86
N VAL A 108 22.03 -1.40 9.12
CA VAL A 108 22.27 -2.74 8.55
C VAL A 108 22.30 -3.81 9.65
N ILE A 109 23.00 -3.55 10.75
CA ILE A 109 23.03 -4.46 11.91
C ILE A 109 21.65 -4.57 12.57
N LEU A 110 20.96 -3.43 12.74
CA LEU A 110 19.61 -3.38 13.33
C LEU A 110 18.58 -4.16 12.50
N LEU A 111 18.75 -4.19 11.19
CA LEU A 111 17.91 -4.97 10.27
C LEU A 111 18.15 -6.48 10.38
N GLY A 112 19.16 -6.91 11.14
CA GLY A 112 19.49 -8.33 11.34
C GLY A 112 20.47 -8.89 10.33
N ALA A 113 21.15 -8.07 9.54
CA ALA A 113 22.21 -8.54 8.66
C ALA A 113 23.39 -9.10 9.49
N SER A 114 23.92 -10.25 9.08
CA SER A 114 25.00 -10.94 9.77
C SER A 114 25.92 -11.66 8.79
N GLY A 115 27.19 -11.85 9.18
CA GLY A 115 28.16 -12.56 8.34
C GLY A 115 28.31 -11.92 6.97
N GLN A 116 28.18 -12.71 5.93
CA GLN A 116 28.35 -12.26 4.53
C GLN A 116 27.23 -11.36 4.05
N THR A 117 26.02 -11.44 4.63
CA THR A 117 24.88 -10.61 4.19
C THR A 117 25.09 -9.13 4.48
N ILE A 118 25.93 -8.75 5.47
CA ILE A 118 26.23 -7.36 5.80
C ILE A 118 26.75 -6.60 4.58
N ASN A 119 27.66 -7.20 3.83
CA ASN A 119 28.27 -6.54 2.66
C ASN A 119 27.23 -6.29 1.57
N TYR A 120 26.40 -7.28 1.24
CA TYR A 120 25.38 -7.16 0.22
C TYR A 120 24.25 -6.19 0.61
N VAL A 121 23.86 -6.17 1.90
CA VAL A 121 22.87 -5.18 2.40
C VAL A 121 23.44 -3.76 2.32
N ASN A 122 24.71 -3.57 2.72
CA ASN A 122 25.38 -2.27 2.58
C ASN A 122 25.49 -1.85 1.12
N GLU A 123 25.88 -2.73 0.23
CA GLU A 123 25.99 -2.48 -1.20
C GLU A 123 24.65 -2.05 -1.78
N TYR A 124 23.59 -2.82 -1.55
CA TYR A 124 22.25 -2.50 -2.03
C TYR A 124 21.74 -1.17 -1.48
N LEU A 125 21.85 -0.94 -0.17
CA LEU A 125 21.33 0.27 0.47
C LEU A 125 22.12 1.52 0.07
N ARG A 126 23.45 1.45 -0.08
CA ARG A 126 24.25 2.60 -0.55
C ARG A 126 23.81 3.09 -1.92
N VAL A 127 23.38 2.19 -2.78
CA VAL A 127 22.92 2.52 -4.13
C VAL A 127 21.48 3.02 -4.13
N ILE A 128 20.57 2.40 -3.35
CA ILE A 128 19.13 2.74 -3.41
C ILE A 128 18.77 4.01 -2.63
N ILE A 129 19.48 4.32 -1.51
CA ILE A 129 19.17 5.48 -0.65
C ILE A 129 19.17 6.82 -1.40
N PRO A 130 20.12 7.13 -2.31
CA PRO A 130 20.08 8.36 -3.10
C PRO A 130 18.80 8.51 -3.92
N PHE A 131 18.16 7.44 -4.30
CA PHE A 131 16.88 7.44 -5.01
C PHE A 131 15.67 7.58 -4.07
N GLY A 132 15.84 7.50 -2.75
CA GLY A 132 14.75 7.51 -1.77
C GLY A 132 13.80 8.70 -1.91
N VAL A 133 14.30 9.88 -2.30
CA VAL A 133 13.45 11.05 -2.58
C VAL A 133 12.48 10.79 -3.74
N PHE A 134 12.91 10.05 -4.77
CA PHE A 134 12.06 9.70 -5.91
C PHE A 134 11.00 8.67 -5.53
N PHE A 135 11.27 7.75 -4.61
CA PHE A 135 10.25 6.85 -4.04
C PHE A 135 9.14 7.64 -3.35
N ILE A 136 9.51 8.58 -2.49
CA ILE A 136 8.56 9.44 -1.77
C ILE A 136 7.73 10.28 -2.75
N LEU A 137 8.40 10.91 -3.72
CA LEU A 137 7.76 11.79 -4.70
C LEU A 137 6.89 11.02 -5.70
N SER A 138 7.33 9.85 -6.18
CA SER A 138 6.55 9.06 -7.14
C SER A 138 5.20 8.68 -6.54
N TYR A 139 5.19 8.18 -5.30
CA TYR A 139 3.96 7.84 -4.61
C TYR A 139 3.06 9.07 -4.35
N GLN A 140 3.66 10.18 -3.88
CA GLN A 140 2.90 11.39 -3.61
C GLN A 140 2.28 11.97 -4.89
N LEU A 141 3.05 12.08 -5.95
CA LEU A 141 2.59 12.65 -7.21
C LEU A 141 1.57 11.75 -7.91
N GLU A 142 1.68 10.43 -7.78
CA GLU A 142 0.68 9.48 -8.25
C GLU A 142 -0.71 9.79 -7.66
N ILE A 143 -0.78 9.98 -6.34
CA ILE A 143 -2.02 10.31 -5.65
C ILE A 143 -2.53 11.70 -6.07
N LEU A 144 -1.62 12.67 -6.22
CA LEU A 144 -1.97 14.04 -6.61
C LEU A 144 -2.45 14.16 -8.06
N VAL A 145 -1.95 13.34 -8.97
CA VAL A 145 -2.46 13.25 -10.35
C VAL A 145 -3.91 12.74 -10.36
N LYS A 146 -4.25 11.79 -9.49
CA LYS A 146 -5.63 11.30 -9.36
C LYS A 146 -6.58 12.41 -8.90
N ILE A 147 -6.22 13.21 -7.87
CA ILE A 147 -7.07 14.32 -7.40
C ILE A 147 -7.12 15.48 -8.40
N ASP A 148 -6.08 15.66 -9.22
CA ASP A 148 -6.09 16.62 -10.33
C ASP A 148 -7.11 16.27 -11.43
N GLY A 149 -7.64 15.06 -11.43
CA GLY A 149 -8.68 14.57 -12.34
C GLY A 149 -8.17 13.71 -13.49
N SER A 150 -6.90 13.32 -13.46
CA SER A 150 -6.19 12.59 -14.52
C SER A 150 -5.69 11.20 -14.07
N PRO A 151 -6.55 10.31 -13.51
CA PRO A 151 -6.14 9.02 -12.96
C PRO A 151 -5.51 8.07 -14.00
N HIS A 152 -5.82 8.23 -15.29
CA HIS A 152 -5.19 7.46 -16.38
C HIS A 152 -3.69 7.71 -16.46
N ILE A 153 -3.21 8.91 -16.11
CA ILE A 153 -1.78 9.22 -16.08
C ILE A 153 -1.08 8.42 -14.98
N SER A 154 -1.76 8.17 -13.85
CA SER A 154 -1.24 7.28 -12.82
C SER A 154 -0.93 5.88 -13.40
N ALA A 155 -1.91 5.25 -14.04
CA ALA A 155 -1.72 3.93 -14.62
C ALA A 155 -0.61 3.91 -15.69
N ILE A 156 -0.59 4.90 -16.58
CA ILE A 156 0.43 4.98 -17.65
C ILE A 156 1.83 5.15 -17.05
N SER A 157 2.02 6.09 -16.11
CA SER A 157 3.34 6.38 -15.55
C SER A 157 3.88 5.21 -14.71
N VAL A 158 3.02 4.53 -13.93
CA VAL A 158 3.41 3.34 -13.17
C VAL A 158 3.77 2.19 -14.12
N THR A 159 2.99 2.01 -15.21
CA THR A 159 3.30 0.99 -16.22
C THR A 159 4.64 1.27 -16.93
N MET A 160 4.91 2.52 -17.30
CA MET A 160 6.21 2.92 -17.88
C MET A 160 7.37 2.62 -16.92
N ALA A 161 7.22 2.96 -15.66
CA ALA A 161 8.22 2.68 -14.64
C ALA A 161 8.45 1.17 -14.47
N ALA A 162 7.37 0.37 -14.43
CA ALA A 162 7.44 -1.08 -14.29
C ALA A 162 8.15 -1.74 -15.49
N ILE A 163 7.78 -1.36 -16.71
CA ILE A 163 8.45 -1.86 -17.93
C ILE A 163 9.93 -1.47 -17.91
N SER A 164 10.23 -0.21 -17.55
CA SER A 164 11.63 0.25 -17.46
C SER A 164 12.41 -0.52 -16.41
N ASN A 165 11.82 -0.80 -15.24
CA ASN A 165 12.46 -1.61 -14.20
C ASN A 165 12.81 -3.01 -14.71
N ILE A 166 11.85 -3.74 -15.30
CA ILE A 166 12.06 -5.08 -15.84
C ILE A 166 13.18 -5.10 -16.91
N LEU A 167 13.19 -4.13 -17.80
CA LEU A 167 14.22 -4.02 -18.84
C LEU A 167 15.60 -3.70 -18.24
N LEU A 168 15.64 -2.84 -17.23
CA LEU A 168 16.88 -2.46 -16.55
C LEU A 168 17.39 -3.57 -15.64
N ASP A 169 16.51 -4.34 -14.99
CA ASP A 169 16.90 -5.54 -14.23
C ASP A 169 17.57 -6.55 -15.15
N TYR A 170 16.96 -6.84 -16.30
CA TYR A 170 17.59 -7.69 -17.30
C TYR A 170 18.96 -7.16 -17.72
N LEU A 171 19.07 -5.87 -18.02
CA LEU A 171 20.31 -5.24 -18.49
C LEU A 171 21.40 -5.24 -17.40
N PHE A 172 21.07 -4.80 -16.19
CA PHE A 172 22.07 -4.61 -15.13
C PHE A 172 22.41 -5.93 -14.40
N ILE A 173 21.42 -6.79 -14.21
CA ILE A 173 21.64 -8.05 -13.50
C ILE A 173 22.16 -9.13 -14.47
N VAL A 174 21.48 -9.33 -15.61
CA VAL A 174 21.78 -10.47 -16.49
C VAL A 174 22.89 -10.15 -17.48
N VAL A 175 22.90 -8.96 -18.09
CA VAL A 175 23.89 -8.60 -19.11
C VAL A 175 25.18 -8.03 -18.50
N PHE A 176 25.05 -7.08 -17.56
CA PHE A 176 26.21 -6.42 -16.95
C PHE A 176 26.72 -7.09 -15.69
N HIS A 177 25.99 -8.06 -15.14
CA HIS A 177 26.36 -8.81 -13.93
C HIS A 177 26.69 -7.92 -12.71
N LEU A 178 25.89 -6.82 -12.52
CA LEU A 178 26.11 -5.87 -11.42
C LEU A 178 25.55 -6.36 -10.07
N GLY A 179 25.05 -7.59 -9.98
CA GLY A 179 24.55 -8.17 -8.73
C GLY A 179 23.42 -7.34 -8.08
N VAL A 180 23.46 -7.20 -6.76
CA VAL A 180 22.47 -6.44 -5.98
C VAL A 180 22.48 -4.94 -6.31
N SER A 181 23.64 -4.39 -6.66
CA SER A 181 23.74 -3.00 -7.13
C SER A 181 22.96 -2.77 -8.40
N GLY A 182 22.94 -3.75 -9.32
CA GLY A 182 22.15 -3.71 -10.55
C GLY A 182 20.65 -3.58 -10.28
N ALA A 183 20.12 -4.42 -9.38
CA ALA A 183 18.73 -4.37 -8.93
C ALA A 183 18.39 -3.00 -8.30
N ALA A 184 19.26 -2.49 -7.42
CA ALA A 184 19.07 -1.20 -6.76
C ALA A 184 19.04 -0.03 -7.77
N ILE A 185 19.93 -0.02 -8.76
CA ILE A 185 19.99 1.01 -9.82
C ILE A 185 18.71 0.93 -10.67
N ALA A 186 18.30 -0.27 -11.11
CA ALA A 186 17.12 -0.47 -11.94
C ALA A 186 15.86 0.06 -11.25
N THR A 187 15.66 -0.32 -9.98
CA THR A 187 14.52 0.15 -9.17
C THR A 187 14.58 1.66 -8.93
N GLY A 188 15.76 2.22 -8.63
CA GLY A 188 15.95 3.66 -8.44
C GLY A 188 15.65 4.47 -9.70
N ILE A 189 16.11 4.03 -10.87
CA ILE A 189 15.82 4.66 -12.16
C ILE A 189 14.32 4.56 -12.47
N ALA A 190 13.68 3.42 -12.24
CA ALA A 190 12.24 3.26 -12.46
C ALA A 190 11.41 4.26 -11.62
N GLN A 191 11.76 4.47 -10.35
CA GLN A 191 11.10 5.48 -9.51
C GLN A 191 11.37 6.91 -10.00
N THR A 192 12.56 7.16 -10.53
CA THR A 192 12.90 8.45 -11.14
C THR A 192 12.07 8.70 -12.39
N ILE A 193 11.93 7.71 -13.28
CA ILE A 193 11.09 7.78 -14.48
C ILE A 193 9.63 8.08 -14.09
N SER A 194 9.09 7.37 -13.10
CA SER A 194 7.74 7.60 -12.59
C SER A 194 7.57 9.03 -12.10
N THR A 195 8.50 9.51 -11.26
CA THR A 195 8.50 10.88 -10.73
C THR A 195 8.54 11.93 -11.85
N VAL A 196 9.43 11.76 -12.82
CA VAL A 196 9.57 12.69 -13.96
C VAL A 196 8.30 12.68 -14.82
N ALA A 197 7.70 11.52 -15.06
CA ALA A 197 6.45 11.40 -15.80
C ALA A 197 5.32 12.16 -15.11
N PHE A 198 5.17 11.99 -13.78
CA PHE A 198 4.18 12.75 -13.01
C PHE A 198 4.46 14.24 -12.95
N LEU A 199 5.72 14.65 -12.71
CA LEU A 199 6.09 16.06 -12.73
C LEU A 199 5.81 16.72 -14.11
N SER A 200 6.06 16.01 -15.20
CA SER A 200 5.79 16.50 -16.54
C SER A 200 4.31 16.86 -16.75
N HIS A 201 3.39 16.09 -16.13
CA HIS A 201 1.95 16.40 -16.16
C HIS A 201 1.66 17.76 -15.51
N PHE A 202 2.20 18.01 -14.32
CA PHE A 202 1.95 19.27 -13.60
C PHE A 202 2.65 20.47 -14.25
N LEU A 203 3.86 20.26 -14.78
CA LEU A 203 4.61 21.33 -15.48
C LEU A 203 3.94 21.76 -16.79
N ARG A 204 3.27 20.85 -17.50
CA ARG A 204 2.51 21.16 -18.72
C ARG A 204 1.25 22.00 -18.44
N LYS A 205 0.90 22.23 -17.16
CA LYS A 205 -0.24 23.07 -16.71
C LYS A 205 -1.60 22.70 -17.30
N LYS A 206 -1.77 21.47 -17.80
CA LYS A 206 -3.02 20.97 -18.39
C LYS A 206 -4.06 20.58 -17.32
N GLY A 207 -3.61 20.33 -16.08
CA GLY A 207 -4.46 19.99 -14.94
C GLY A 207 -4.99 21.21 -14.20
N ARG A 208 -5.70 20.94 -13.10
CA ARG A 208 -6.24 21.95 -12.16
C ARG A 208 -5.16 22.45 -11.21
N LEU A 209 -4.21 21.58 -10.83
CA LEU A 209 -3.12 21.88 -9.92
C LEU A 209 -1.93 22.47 -10.69
N LYS A 210 -1.38 23.53 -10.12
CA LYS A 210 -0.23 24.27 -10.67
C LYS A 210 0.74 24.62 -9.56
N PHE A 211 2.03 24.59 -9.85
CA PHE A 211 3.04 25.09 -8.93
C PHE A 211 2.89 26.60 -8.73
N VAL A 212 2.94 27.02 -7.46
CA VAL A 212 2.93 28.43 -7.06
C VAL A 212 4.14 28.73 -6.16
N ARG A 213 4.60 29.98 -6.19
CA ARG A 213 5.77 30.40 -5.41
C ARG A 213 5.48 30.53 -3.91
N TYR A 214 4.23 30.79 -3.54
CA TYR A 214 3.86 30.94 -2.14
C TYR A 214 3.74 29.58 -1.47
N LEU A 215 4.70 29.30 -0.59
CA LEU A 215 4.75 28.08 0.22
C LEU A 215 4.35 28.41 1.66
N ASN A 216 3.50 27.59 2.25
CA ASN A 216 3.08 27.71 3.64
C ASN A 216 3.29 26.40 4.37
N PHE A 217 4.46 26.21 4.97
CA PHE A 217 4.82 24.99 5.67
C PHE A 217 3.95 24.66 6.89
N SER A 218 3.20 25.64 7.44
CA SER A 218 2.21 25.37 8.49
C SER A 218 1.11 24.42 8.00
N ILE A 219 0.92 24.28 6.69
CA ILE A 219 -0.01 23.33 6.09
C ILE A 219 0.41 21.89 6.40
N LEU A 220 1.71 21.59 6.42
CA LEU A 220 2.22 20.24 6.70
C LEU A 220 1.80 19.77 8.10
N LYS A 221 1.80 20.66 9.10
CA LYS A 221 1.31 20.35 10.46
C LYS A 221 -0.16 19.91 10.47
N LYS A 222 -0.94 20.32 9.46
CA LYS A 222 -2.37 19.98 9.33
C LYS A 222 -2.61 18.79 8.40
N THR A 223 -1.71 18.50 7.47
CA THR A 223 -1.84 17.38 6.52
C THR A 223 -1.19 16.11 7.03
N ILE A 224 -0.01 16.17 7.63
CA ILE A 224 0.69 14.99 8.16
C ILE A 224 -0.20 14.14 9.08
N PRO A 225 -0.93 14.69 10.07
CA PRO A 225 -1.79 13.88 10.94
C PRO A 225 -2.91 13.12 10.21
N LEU A 226 -3.26 13.52 8.99
CA LEU A 226 -4.31 12.85 8.20
C LEU A 226 -3.80 11.58 7.52
N GLY A 227 -2.50 11.49 7.24
CA GLY A 227 -1.87 10.33 6.60
C GLY A 227 -1.33 9.29 7.58
N ILE A 228 -1.31 9.58 8.90
CA ILE A 228 -0.74 8.67 9.91
C ILE A 228 -1.42 7.30 9.87
N GLY A 229 -2.74 7.25 9.72
CA GLY A 229 -3.49 6.00 9.70
C GLY A 229 -3.08 5.07 8.56
N ASP A 230 -2.94 5.62 7.36
CA ASP A 230 -2.53 4.84 6.17
C ASP A 230 -1.04 4.45 6.25
N ALA A 231 -0.18 5.33 6.77
CA ALA A 231 1.24 5.01 6.98
C ALA A 231 1.44 3.89 8.02
N ILE A 232 0.66 3.90 9.12
CA ILE A 232 0.64 2.81 10.10
C ILE A 232 0.14 1.51 9.43
N ALA A 233 -0.89 1.58 8.62
CA ALA A 233 -1.41 0.40 7.92
C ALA A 233 -0.36 -0.22 7.00
N GLU A 234 0.47 0.58 6.33
CA GLU A 234 1.56 0.09 5.48
C GLU A 234 2.63 -0.66 6.29
N ILE A 235 3.11 -0.06 7.37
CA ILE A 235 4.11 -0.71 8.25
C ILE A 235 3.54 -1.96 8.90
N ALA A 236 2.27 -1.94 9.23
CA ALA A 236 1.59 -3.02 9.94
C ALA A 236 1.38 -4.29 9.10
N LEU A 237 1.51 -4.22 7.77
CA LEU A 237 1.51 -5.42 6.92
C LEU A 237 2.67 -6.36 7.29
N GLY A 238 3.87 -5.83 7.48
CA GLY A 238 5.02 -6.61 7.93
C GLY A 238 4.82 -7.22 9.31
N PHE A 239 4.17 -6.50 10.24
CA PHE A 239 3.83 -7.02 11.56
C PHE A 239 2.85 -8.21 11.48
N THR A 240 1.88 -8.16 10.59
CA THR A 240 0.94 -9.29 10.37
C THR A 240 1.69 -10.53 9.90
N VAL A 241 2.57 -10.38 8.90
CA VAL A 241 3.39 -11.49 8.39
C VAL A 241 4.28 -12.08 9.50
N PHE A 242 4.94 -11.23 10.27
CA PHE A 242 5.76 -11.65 11.41
C PHE A 242 4.94 -12.45 12.44
N LEU A 243 3.76 -11.97 12.80
CA LEU A 243 2.90 -12.61 13.79
C LEU A 243 2.43 -14.01 13.32
N PHE A 244 2.01 -14.12 12.05
CA PHE A 244 1.62 -15.41 11.49
C PHE A 244 2.81 -16.37 11.40
N ASN A 245 3.94 -15.93 10.85
CA ASN A 245 5.13 -16.77 10.71
C ASN A 245 5.58 -17.34 12.06
N THR A 246 5.66 -16.49 13.09
CA THR A 246 6.13 -16.91 14.42
C THR A 246 5.18 -17.93 15.05
N ASN A 247 3.86 -17.77 14.93
CA ASN A 247 2.90 -18.67 15.54
C ASN A 247 2.71 -19.96 14.74
N LEU A 248 2.68 -19.89 13.41
CA LEU A 248 2.59 -21.07 12.54
C LEU A 248 3.80 -21.98 12.71
N LEU A 249 5.01 -21.38 12.77
CA LEU A 249 6.23 -22.18 13.00
C LEU A 249 6.19 -22.93 14.31
N LYS A 250 5.64 -22.32 15.37
CA LYS A 250 5.53 -22.98 16.70
C LYS A 250 4.51 -24.11 16.73
N ILE A 251 3.39 -23.98 16.01
CA ILE A 251 2.24 -24.91 16.08
C ILE A 251 2.41 -26.06 15.07
N TYR A 252 2.75 -25.73 13.83
CA TYR A 252 2.74 -26.67 12.70
C TYR A 252 4.13 -26.91 12.07
N GLY A 253 5.15 -26.17 12.51
CA GLY A 253 6.49 -26.25 11.93
C GLY A 253 6.61 -25.62 10.54
N HIS A 254 7.63 -26.04 9.78
CA HIS A 254 7.99 -25.45 8.49
C HIS A 254 6.90 -25.62 7.40
N SER A 255 6.12 -26.69 7.44
CA SER A 255 5.06 -26.96 6.45
C SER A 255 4.02 -25.85 6.41
N ALA A 256 3.59 -25.37 7.59
CA ALA A 256 2.61 -24.27 7.65
C ALA A 256 3.19 -22.93 7.20
N LEU A 257 4.49 -22.72 7.37
CA LEU A 257 5.16 -21.52 6.83
C LEU A 257 5.09 -21.48 5.31
N VAL A 258 5.35 -22.61 4.65
CA VAL A 258 5.23 -22.74 3.20
C VAL A 258 3.78 -22.48 2.76
N ALA A 259 2.79 -23.08 3.43
CA ALA A 259 1.37 -22.83 3.16
C ALA A 259 1.02 -21.34 3.30
N TYR A 260 1.49 -20.68 4.36
CA TYR A 260 1.23 -19.25 4.57
C TYR A 260 1.92 -18.37 3.53
N THR A 261 3.11 -18.75 3.08
CA THR A 261 3.80 -18.04 1.99
C THR A 261 2.96 -18.03 0.71
N VAL A 262 2.44 -19.18 0.30
CA VAL A 262 1.54 -19.31 -0.86
C VAL A 262 0.29 -18.42 -0.68
N ILE A 263 -0.35 -18.52 0.50
CA ILE A 263 -1.54 -17.72 0.81
C ILE A 263 -1.20 -16.22 0.79
N SER A 264 -0.04 -15.81 1.27
CA SER A 264 0.40 -14.42 1.30
C SER A 264 0.56 -13.82 -0.10
N TYR A 265 1.15 -14.54 -1.05
CA TYR A 265 1.25 -14.08 -2.45
C TYR A 265 -0.13 -13.86 -3.07
N ILE A 266 -1.06 -14.79 -2.88
CA ILE A 266 -2.44 -14.66 -3.37
C ILE A 266 -3.13 -13.45 -2.69
N SER A 267 -2.94 -13.31 -1.37
CA SER A 267 -3.55 -12.24 -0.57
C SER A 267 -3.04 -10.86 -0.94
N VAL A 268 -1.77 -10.71 -1.33
CA VAL A 268 -1.22 -9.44 -1.83
C VAL A 268 -2.00 -8.98 -3.05
N PHE A 269 -2.21 -9.86 -4.05
CA PHE A 269 -2.93 -9.52 -5.28
C PHE A 269 -4.37 -9.07 -4.99
N ILE A 270 -5.05 -9.76 -4.07
CA ILE A 270 -6.42 -9.42 -3.66
C ILE A 270 -6.45 -8.08 -2.91
N SER A 271 -5.51 -7.89 -1.98
CA SER A 271 -5.42 -6.68 -1.17
C SER A 271 -5.14 -5.44 -2.01
N VAL A 272 -4.22 -5.52 -2.99
CA VAL A 272 -3.94 -4.39 -3.89
C VAL A 272 -5.12 -4.06 -4.79
N THR A 273 -5.94 -5.06 -5.18
CA THR A 273 -7.19 -4.83 -5.92
C THR A 273 -8.16 -3.98 -5.09
N MET A 274 -8.38 -4.34 -3.83
CA MET A 274 -9.28 -3.62 -2.92
C MET A 274 -8.74 -2.23 -2.57
N THR A 275 -7.43 -2.12 -2.34
CA THR A 275 -6.75 -0.84 -2.13
C THR A 275 -6.91 0.08 -3.35
N GLY A 276 -6.84 -0.46 -4.57
CA GLY A 276 -7.09 0.28 -5.81
C GLY A 276 -8.51 0.87 -5.86
N VAL A 277 -9.52 0.13 -5.38
CA VAL A 277 -10.90 0.64 -5.25
C VAL A 277 -10.95 1.82 -4.27
N ALA A 278 -10.38 1.66 -3.08
CA ALA A 278 -10.37 2.68 -2.04
C ALA A 278 -9.63 3.95 -2.49
N GLN A 279 -8.43 3.79 -3.06
CA GLN A 279 -7.63 4.90 -3.59
C GLN A 279 -8.31 5.63 -4.76
N GLY A 280 -9.02 4.90 -5.63
CA GLY A 280 -9.81 5.51 -6.70
C GLY A 280 -11.00 6.34 -6.18
N LEU A 281 -11.58 5.96 -5.05
CA LEU A 281 -12.68 6.71 -4.42
C LEU A 281 -12.20 7.90 -3.59
N ALA A 282 -10.99 7.88 -3.06
CA ALA A 282 -10.47 8.93 -2.19
C ALA A 282 -10.52 10.36 -2.79
N PRO A 283 -10.14 10.60 -4.06
CA PRO A 283 -10.31 11.90 -4.72
C PRO A 283 -11.78 12.33 -4.81
N ILE A 284 -12.69 11.39 -5.01
CA ILE A 284 -14.12 11.66 -5.12
C ILE A 284 -14.66 12.11 -3.76
N PHE A 285 -14.30 11.39 -2.70
CA PHE A 285 -14.73 11.71 -1.33
C PHE A 285 -14.26 13.09 -0.88
N SER A 286 -12.97 13.40 -1.04
CA SER A 286 -12.42 14.69 -0.61
C SER A 286 -12.99 15.87 -1.40
N TYR A 287 -13.19 15.71 -2.71
CA TYR A 287 -13.78 16.73 -3.57
C TYR A 287 -15.26 16.99 -3.22
N ASP A 288 -16.07 15.92 -3.14
CA ASP A 288 -17.51 16.03 -2.85
C ASP A 288 -17.75 16.51 -1.40
N TYR A 289 -16.84 16.20 -0.47
CA TYR A 289 -16.85 16.75 0.89
C TYR A 289 -16.57 18.25 0.89
N GLY A 290 -15.63 18.72 0.08
CA GLY A 290 -15.39 20.14 -0.15
C GLY A 290 -16.64 20.88 -0.65
N GLN A 291 -17.41 20.25 -1.54
CA GLN A 291 -18.68 20.75 -2.05
C GLN A 291 -19.86 20.66 -1.05
N ARG A 292 -19.67 20.05 0.12
CA ARG A 292 -20.74 19.69 1.08
C ARG A 292 -21.84 18.81 0.46
N ASN A 293 -21.52 18.02 -0.56
CA ASN A 293 -22.48 17.14 -1.25
C ASN A 293 -22.55 15.76 -0.60
N TYR A 294 -23.12 15.68 0.60
CA TYR A 294 -23.23 14.44 1.38
C TYR A 294 -24.08 13.35 0.68
N LYS A 295 -25.07 13.72 -0.14
CA LYS A 295 -25.85 12.75 -0.93
C LYS A 295 -24.96 11.99 -1.91
N ARG A 296 -24.04 12.71 -2.56
CA ARG A 296 -23.10 12.11 -3.51
C ARG A 296 -22.04 11.27 -2.80
N ILE A 297 -21.55 11.71 -1.66
CA ILE A 297 -20.62 10.95 -0.81
C ILE A 297 -21.27 9.62 -0.41
N LYS A 298 -22.50 9.63 0.13
CA LYS A 298 -23.26 8.44 0.51
C LYS A 298 -23.33 7.44 -0.66
N LYS A 299 -23.73 7.93 -1.85
CA LYS A 299 -23.81 7.09 -3.05
C LYS A 299 -22.48 6.41 -3.39
N TYR A 300 -21.35 7.12 -3.34
CA TYR A 300 -20.06 6.54 -3.66
C TYR A 300 -19.51 5.61 -2.57
N VAL A 301 -19.85 5.84 -1.30
CA VAL A 301 -19.57 4.90 -0.22
C VAL A 301 -20.33 3.59 -0.44
N GLU A 302 -21.64 3.66 -0.75
CA GLU A 302 -22.46 2.48 -1.05
C GLU A 302 -21.90 1.70 -2.23
N ILE A 303 -21.53 2.38 -3.33
CA ILE A 303 -20.89 1.74 -4.48
C ILE A 303 -19.56 1.08 -4.07
N GLY A 304 -18.74 1.75 -3.27
CA GLY A 304 -17.47 1.21 -2.78
C GLY A 304 -17.66 -0.04 -1.92
N ILE A 305 -18.61 0.00 -0.97
CA ILE A 305 -18.94 -1.16 -0.12
C ILE A 305 -19.40 -2.34 -0.99
N VAL A 306 -20.37 -2.10 -1.90
CA VAL A 306 -20.88 -3.16 -2.79
C VAL A 306 -19.76 -3.73 -3.65
N SER A 307 -18.92 -2.87 -4.25
CA SER A 307 -17.80 -3.33 -5.08
C SER A 307 -16.82 -4.21 -4.30
N ILE A 308 -16.45 -3.82 -3.08
CA ILE A 308 -15.53 -4.58 -2.24
C ILE A 308 -16.14 -5.91 -1.80
N VAL A 309 -17.42 -5.92 -1.42
CA VAL A 309 -18.13 -7.15 -1.05
C VAL A 309 -18.21 -8.11 -2.24
N LEU A 310 -18.50 -7.61 -3.44
CA LEU A 310 -18.53 -8.43 -4.67
C LEU A 310 -17.14 -8.97 -5.02
N ILE A 311 -16.10 -8.14 -4.95
CA ILE A 311 -14.71 -8.58 -5.19
C ILE A 311 -14.29 -9.61 -4.13
N GLY A 312 -14.51 -9.33 -2.84
CA GLY A 312 -14.18 -10.26 -1.76
C GLY A 312 -14.95 -11.58 -1.87
N GLY A 313 -16.25 -11.52 -2.15
CA GLY A 313 -17.08 -12.69 -2.40
C GLY A 313 -16.62 -13.52 -3.60
N PHE A 314 -16.24 -12.86 -4.69
CA PHE A 314 -15.66 -13.51 -5.87
C PHE A 314 -14.37 -14.27 -5.51
N PHE A 315 -13.47 -13.67 -4.74
CA PHE A 315 -12.25 -14.34 -4.32
C PHE A 315 -12.48 -15.46 -3.28
N ILE A 316 -13.52 -15.35 -2.44
CA ILE A 316 -13.94 -16.47 -1.59
C ILE A 316 -14.41 -17.64 -2.44
N ILE A 317 -15.22 -17.37 -3.46
CA ILE A 317 -15.69 -18.42 -4.40
C ILE A 317 -14.49 -19.06 -5.11
N ILE A 318 -13.57 -18.26 -5.65
CA ILE A 318 -12.35 -18.75 -6.29
C ILE A 318 -11.54 -19.63 -5.32
N ALA A 319 -11.29 -19.16 -4.09
CA ALA A 319 -10.54 -19.92 -3.09
C ALA A 319 -11.22 -21.24 -2.73
N ASN A 320 -12.54 -21.32 -2.74
CA ASN A 320 -13.26 -22.56 -2.41
C ASN A 320 -13.33 -23.57 -3.56
N TYR A 321 -13.57 -23.11 -4.78
CA TYR A 321 -13.77 -24.00 -5.94
C TYR A 321 -12.50 -24.25 -6.75
N PHE A 322 -11.55 -23.29 -6.74
CA PHE A 322 -10.32 -23.34 -7.53
C PHE A 322 -9.05 -23.38 -6.65
N SER A 323 -9.18 -23.81 -5.39
CA SER A 323 -8.00 -23.88 -4.49
C SER A 323 -6.89 -24.79 -5.03
N LYS A 324 -7.26 -25.96 -5.65
CA LYS A 324 -6.26 -26.89 -6.20
C LYS A 324 -5.44 -26.22 -7.32
N PRO A 325 -6.01 -25.77 -8.45
CA PRO A 325 -5.22 -25.19 -9.52
C PRO A 325 -4.43 -23.93 -9.11
N ILE A 326 -4.88 -23.21 -8.08
CA ILE A 326 -4.14 -22.05 -7.55
C ILE A 326 -2.93 -22.50 -6.75
N VAL A 327 -3.08 -23.48 -5.88
CA VAL A 327 -1.98 -23.96 -5.05
C VAL A 327 -0.97 -24.75 -5.87
N ASP A 328 -1.41 -25.48 -6.91
CA ASP A 328 -0.56 -26.20 -7.86
C ASP A 328 0.39 -25.27 -8.66
N LEU A 329 0.11 -23.96 -8.73
CA LEU A 329 1.06 -22.98 -9.29
C LEU A 329 2.32 -22.78 -8.44
N PHE A 330 2.26 -23.14 -7.15
CA PHE A 330 3.32 -22.90 -6.18
C PHE A 330 3.91 -24.18 -5.58
N LEU A 331 3.14 -25.28 -5.58
CA LEU A 331 3.51 -26.55 -4.96
C LEU A 331 3.30 -27.71 -5.95
N ASP A 332 4.20 -28.67 -5.94
CA ASP A 332 4.08 -29.88 -6.72
C ASP A 332 2.85 -30.70 -6.31
N GLU A 333 2.20 -31.37 -7.27
CA GLU A 333 0.99 -32.15 -7.03
C GLU A 333 1.18 -33.27 -5.98
N ASN A 334 2.38 -33.79 -5.82
CA ASN A 334 2.75 -34.83 -4.86
C ASN A 334 3.15 -34.28 -3.47
N SER A 335 3.07 -32.96 -3.27
CA SER A 335 3.44 -32.34 -2.01
C SER A 335 2.48 -32.75 -0.89
N GLN A 336 3.04 -33.25 0.22
CA GLN A 336 2.26 -33.64 1.40
C GLN A 336 1.46 -32.49 2.01
N ILE A 337 1.90 -31.24 1.79
CA ILE A 337 1.27 -30.03 2.32
C ILE A 337 0.19 -29.43 1.41
N LEU A 338 0.02 -29.96 0.20
CA LEU A 338 -0.94 -29.43 -0.80
C LEU A 338 -2.34 -29.32 -0.24
N LYS A 339 -2.86 -30.40 0.33
CA LYS A 339 -4.22 -30.46 0.90
C LYS A 339 -4.42 -29.51 2.08
N GLU A 340 -3.41 -29.38 2.92
CA GLU A 340 -3.42 -28.46 4.06
C GLU A 340 -3.42 -27.00 3.58
N THR A 341 -2.58 -26.68 2.60
CA THR A 341 -2.52 -25.33 1.97
C THR A 341 -3.85 -24.95 1.33
N MET A 342 -4.49 -25.88 0.61
CA MET A 342 -5.83 -25.67 0.04
C MET A 342 -6.87 -25.34 1.11
N ASN A 343 -6.89 -26.11 2.21
CA ASN A 343 -7.82 -25.89 3.31
C ASN A 343 -7.53 -24.58 4.06
N ALA A 344 -6.25 -24.25 4.23
CA ALA A 344 -5.82 -22.99 4.82
C ALA A 344 -6.26 -21.79 3.96
N LEU A 345 -6.07 -21.84 2.65
CA LEU A 345 -6.51 -20.81 1.70
C LEU A 345 -8.04 -20.57 1.77
N LYS A 346 -8.84 -21.64 1.78
CA LYS A 346 -10.30 -21.56 1.90
C LYS A 346 -10.75 -20.83 3.16
N ARG A 347 -10.08 -21.09 4.28
CA ARG A 347 -10.39 -20.47 5.57
C ARG A 347 -9.92 -19.02 5.61
N TYR A 348 -8.70 -18.76 5.15
CA TYR A 348 -8.11 -17.43 5.14
C TYR A 348 -8.88 -16.44 4.23
N ALA A 349 -9.45 -16.94 3.14
CA ALA A 349 -10.20 -16.13 2.17
C ALA A 349 -11.39 -15.38 2.78
N TRP A 350 -11.96 -15.85 3.89
CA TRP A 350 -13.04 -15.15 4.60
C TRP A 350 -12.63 -13.78 5.15
N ALA A 351 -11.32 -13.51 5.24
CA ALA A 351 -10.82 -12.19 5.63
C ALA A 351 -11.00 -11.12 4.55
N TYR A 352 -10.97 -11.49 3.28
CA TYR A 352 -10.87 -10.53 2.17
C TYR A 352 -11.95 -9.45 2.16
N PRO A 353 -13.24 -9.74 2.30
CA PRO A 353 -14.25 -8.69 2.33
C PRO A 353 -14.02 -7.68 3.45
N PHE A 354 -13.68 -8.14 4.65
CA PHE A 354 -13.47 -7.28 5.82
C PHE A 354 -12.19 -6.45 5.68
N VAL A 355 -11.10 -7.03 5.15
CA VAL A 355 -9.85 -6.31 4.83
C VAL A 355 -10.15 -5.13 3.90
N GLY A 356 -10.89 -5.38 2.83
CA GLY A 356 -11.27 -4.34 1.87
C GLY A 356 -12.21 -3.29 2.46
N LEU A 357 -13.22 -3.69 3.22
CA LEU A 357 -14.17 -2.79 3.85
C LEU A 357 -13.50 -1.86 4.87
N ASN A 358 -12.64 -2.40 5.73
CA ASN A 358 -11.89 -1.59 6.69
C ASN A 358 -10.90 -0.66 5.98
N GLY A 359 -10.21 -1.12 4.93
CA GLY A 359 -9.37 -0.27 4.08
C GLY A 359 -10.14 0.89 3.45
N LEU A 360 -11.34 0.63 2.92
CA LEU A 360 -12.22 1.67 2.39
C LEU A 360 -12.63 2.68 3.47
N LEU A 361 -12.98 2.23 4.68
CA LEU A 361 -13.37 3.11 5.78
C LEU A 361 -12.22 4.00 6.25
N ILE A 362 -11.02 3.45 6.37
CA ILE A 362 -9.80 4.21 6.72
C ILE A 362 -9.56 5.30 5.68
N THR A 363 -9.49 4.94 4.40
CA THR A 363 -9.31 5.87 3.29
C THR A 363 -10.43 6.90 3.20
N PHE A 364 -11.66 6.50 3.47
CA PHE A 364 -12.81 7.40 3.53
C PHE A 364 -12.63 8.47 4.60
N PHE A 365 -12.34 8.10 5.86
CA PHE A 365 -12.16 9.07 6.95
C PHE A 365 -10.94 9.96 6.73
N ALA A 366 -9.83 9.43 6.23
CA ALA A 366 -8.67 10.22 5.85
C ALA A 366 -9.02 11.27 4.78
N SER A 367 -9.80 10.87 3.76
CA SER A 367 -10.27 11.76 2.68
C SER A 367 -11.19 12.90 3.15
N LEU A 368 -11.92 12.70 4.26
CA LEU A 368 -12.78 13.72 4.89
C LEU A 368 -12.03 14.56 5.94
N ALA A 369 -10.71 14.50 6.00
CA ALA A 369 -9.88 15.13 7.02
C ALA A 369 -10.23 14.69 8.46
N LYS A 370 -10.73 13.48 8.63
CA LYS A 370 -11.01 12.83 9.93
C LYS A 370 -9.87 11.86 10.29
N GLY A 371 -8.62 12.31 10.16
CA GLY A 371 -7.42 11.49 10.32
C GLY A 371 -7.36 10.76 11.67
N ARG A 372 -7.84 11.35 12.77
CA ARG A 372 -7.89 10.67 14.08
C ARG A 372 -8.69 9.37 14.03
N ILE A 373 -9.84 9.37 13.32
CA ILE A 373 -10.66 8.16 13.19
C ILE A 373 -9.93 7.13 12.32
N ALA A 374 -9.35 7.55 11.19
CA ALA A 374 -8.55 6.68 10.34
C ALA A 374 -7.40 6.04 11.12
N THR A 375 -6.65 6.83 11.90
CA THR A 375 -5.52 6.35 12.73
C THR A 375 -5.99 5.35 13.80
N VAL A 376 -7.08 5.65 14.51
CA VAL A 376 -7.63 4.72 15.52
C VAL A 376 -8.05 3.39 14.88
N LEU A 377 -8.74 3.43 13.73
CA LEU A 377 -9.12 2.21 13.02
C LEU A 377 -7.90 1.42 12.55
N SER A 378 -6.85 2.07 12.04
CA SER A 378 -5.61 1.40 11.62
C SER A 378 -4.88 0.73 12.79
N ILE A 379 -4.77 1.42 13.93
CA ILE A 379 -4.13 0.88 15.13
C ILE A 379 -4.95 -0.28 15.71
N LEU A 380 -6.26 -0.14 15.81
CA LEU A 380 -7.13 -1.23 16.29
C LEU A 380 -7.05 -2.45 15.38
N ARG A 381 -7.07 -2.23 14.06
CA ARG A 381 -7.09 -3.28 13.05
C ARG A 381 -5.87 -4.18 13.14
N THR A 382 -4.68 -3.61 13.00
CA THR A 382 -3.50 -4.43 12.74
C THR A 382 -2.68 -4.73 13.99
N PRO A 383 -2.13 -3.77 14.76
CA PRO A 383 -1.30 -4.18 15.89
C PRO A 383 -2.12 -4.72 17.09
N ILE A 384 -3.32 -4.20 17.34
CA ILE A 384 -4.07 -4.55 18.56
C ILE A 384 -4.91 -5.80 18.37
N LEU A 385 -5.95 -5.73 17.54
CA LEU A 385 -6.93 -6.82 17.48
C LEU A 385 -6.36 -8.09 16.86
N ILE A 386 -5.48 -7.99 15.86
CA ILE A 386 -4.86 -9.19 15.31
C ILE A 386 -4.01 -9.92 16.35
N SER A 387 -3.27 -9.19 17.21
CA SER A 387 -2.48 -9.80 18.29
C SER A 387 -3.37 -10.44 19.36
N ILE A 388 -4.45 -9.76 19.74
CA ILE A 388 -5.40 -10.29 20.72
C ILE A 388 -6.07 -11.55 20.17
N VAL A 389 -6.62 -11.50 18.96
CA VAL A 389 -7.30 -12.63 18.32
C VAL A 389 -6.32 -13.79 18.11
N MET A 390 -5.08 -13.51 17.68
CA MET A 390 -4.04 -14.52 17.54
C MET A 390 -3.76 -15.22 18.88
N PHE A 391 -3.55 -14.45 19.95
CA PHE A 391 -3.29 -14.98 21.28
C PHE A 391 -4.42 -15.88 21.76
N PHE A 392 -5.69 -15.43 21.64
CA PHE A 392 -6.84 -16.24 22.07
C PHE A 392 -7.01 -17.49 21.20
N THR A 393 -6.80 -17.38 19.88
CA THR A 393 -6.90 -18.51 18.96
C THR A 393 -5.87 -19.58 19.29
N VAL A 394 -4.61 -19.20 19.42
CA VAL A 394 -3.51 -20.13 19.71
C VAL A 394 -3.66 -20.80 21.08
N LYS A 395 -4.23 -20.10 22.06
CA LYS A 395 -4.32 -20.62 23.42
C LYS A 395 -5.56 -21.45 23.71
N PHE A 396 -6.70 -21.12 23.08
CA PHE A 396 -8.01 -21.65 23.49
C PHE A 396 -8.79 -22.35 22.36
N LEU A 397 -8.39 -22.19 21.10
CA LEU A 397 -9.12 -22.76 19.97
C LEU A 397 -8.34 -23.87 19.28
N PRO A 398 -9.00 -24.75 18.52
CA PRO A 398 -8.32 -25.75 17.71
C PRO A 398 -7.35 -25.12 16.71
N ASP A 399 -6.22 -25.77 16.48
CA ASP A 399 -5.11 -25.24 15.66
C ASP A 399 -5.53 -24.67 14.30
N HIS A 400 -6.44 -25.36 13.61
CA HIS A 400 -6.91 -24.92 12.28
C HIS A 400 -7.62 -23.56 12.28
N MET A 401 -8.02 -23.04 13.44
CA MET A 401 -8.66 -21.72 13.57
C MET A 401 -7.69 -20.57 13.38
N ILE A 402 -6.38 -20.82 13.40
CA ILE A 402 -5.35 -19.80 13.12
C ILE A 402 -5.56 -19.16 11.75
N TRP A 403 -6.08 -19.91 10.79
CA TRP A 403 -6.35 -19.41 9.43
C TRP A 403 -7.53 -18.42 9.36
N TYR A 404 -8.36 -18.36 10.40
CA TYR A 404 -9.45 -17.38 10.54
C TYR A 404 -9.06 -16.14 11.36
N VAL A 405 -7.86 -16.09 11.95
CA VAL A 405 -7.43 -14.97 12.82
C VAL A 405 -7.60 -13.63 12.13
N LEU A 406 -7.14 -13.51 10.86
CA LEU A 406 -7.31 -12.27 10.11
C LEU A 406 -8.79 -11.94 9.87
N ALA A 407 -9.62 -12.93 9.55
CA ALA A 407 -11.05 -12.71 9.33
C ALA A 407 -11.75 -12.21 10.62
N PHE A 408 -11.47 -12.82 11.75
CA PHE A 408 -12.05 -12.42 13.04
C PHE A 408 -11.56 -11.03 13.47
N SER A 409 -10.25 -10.74 13.36
CA SER A 409 -9.71 -9.43 13.73
C SER A 409 -10.31 -8.31 12.89
N GLU A 410 -10.41 -8.51 11.58
CA GLU A 410 -10.98 -7.54 10.65
C GLU A 410 -12.50 -7.38 10.84
N ALA A 411 -13.23 -8.47 11.10
CA ALA A 411 -14.66 -8.43 11.38
C ALA A 411 -14.99 -7.68 12.67
N LEU A 412 -14.12 -7.73 13.70
CA LEU A 412 -14.29 -6.97 14.94
C LEU A 412 -14.09 -5.46 14.75
N VAL A 413 -13.23 -5.03 13.83
CA VAL A 413 -13.00 -3.61 13.54
C VAL A 413 -14.14 -3.00 12.73
N PHE A 414 -14.73 -3.77 11.82
CA PHE A 414 -15.72 -3.27 10.88
C PHE A 414 -16.92 -2.57 11.53
N PRO A 415 -17.57 -3.11 12.58
CA PRO A 415 -18.68 -2.43 13.26
C PRO A 415 -18.30 -1.07 13.83
N ILE A 416 -17.06 -0.91 14.34
CA ILE A 416 -16.56 0.34 14.90
C ILE A 416 -16.46 1.40 13.80
N GLY A 417 -15.82 1.04 12.68
CA GLY A 417 -15.71 1.92 11.51
C GLY A 417 -17.08 2.26 10.91
N PHE A 418 -17.99 1.28 10.84
CA PHE A 418 -19.33 1.45 10.32
C PHE A 418 -20.20 2.36 11.22
N TYR A 419 -20.06 2.26 12.56
CA TYR A 419 -20.69 3.18 13.48
C TYR A 419 -20.29 4.64 13.22
N PHE A 420 -18.98 4.90 13.03
CA PHE A 420 -18.53 6.24 12.68
C PHE A 420 -19.06 6.68 11.30
N LEU A 421 -19.14 5.78 10.34
CA LEU A 421 -19.71 6.07 9.02
C LEU A 421 -21.15 6.56 9.13
N ILE A 422 -22.00 5.84 9.88
CA ILE A 422 -23.39 6.24 10.12
C ILE A 422 -23.45 7.61 10.79
N ARG A 423 -22.66 7.83 11.82
CA ARG A 423 -22.65 9.09 12.58
C ARG A 423 -22.25 10.29 11.72
N TYR A 424 -21.29 10.15 10.82
CA TYR A 424 -20.78 11.27 10.03
C TYR A 424 -21.48 11.50 8.70
N ILE A 425 -22.18 10.51 8.15
CA ILE A 425 -22.90 10.64 6.87
C ILE A 425 -24.41 10.67 7.07
N VAL A 426 -24.96 9.72 7.82
CA VAL A 426 -26.43 9.57 7.93
C VAL A 426 -27.01 10.65 8.82
N SER A 427 -26.34 10.96 9.94
CA SER A 427 -26.79 11.98 10.89
C SER A 427 -26.88 13.40 10.28
N PRO A 428 -25.84 13.92 9.57
CA PRO A 428 -25.92 15.22 8.91
C PRO A 428 -26.96 15.31 7.79
N LEU A 429 -27.34 14.18 7.17
CA LEU A 429 -28.38 14.12 6.16
C LEU A 429 -29.79 14.19 6.78
N LYS A 430 -29.99 13.62 7.98
CA LYS A 430 -31.28 13.69 8.70
C LYS A 430 -31.57 15.08 9.24
N ASN A 431 -30.55 15.85 9.61
CA ASN A 431 -30.72 17.22 10.15
C ASN A 431 -30.88 18.30 9.09
N LYS A 432 -30.94 17.95 7.79
CA LYS A 432 -31.17 18.87 6.66
C LYS A 432 -32.43 18.57 5.87
N ILE A 433 -33.24 17.62 6.31
CA ILE A 433 -34.63 17.36 5.91
C ILE A 433 -35.58 17.87 7.00
#